data_a013f814d1cd20a9729828a56435c79c
#
_entry.id   a013f814d1cd20a9729828a56435c79c
#
_cell.length_a   1.000
_cell.length_b   1.000
_cell.length_c   1.000
_cell.angle_alpha   90.00
_cell.angle_beta   90.00
_cell.angle_gamma   90.00
#
_symmetry.space_group_name_H-M   'P 1'
#
loop_
_entity.id
_entity.type
_entity.pdbx_description
1 polymer ?
#
loop_
_entity_poly.entity_id
_entity_poly.type
_entity_poly.pdbx_seq_one_letter_code
_entity_poly.pdbx_strand_id
1 'polypeptide(L)'
;MEDQRKEFMGIALKLAKEAKDISFPNPMVGAVLVKNNEIIGKGNTKEPGNNHAEISAINDAKRNFPSNSEEKIKGSSLYVTLEPCSKQGRTPACTEEIIKNSIKEVIIGSSDPSQDGLKVLSNAGIKTQIGVLKDQTDDHHKGFLSRVERKRPYVRCKIACSLDGGVAFLNGESKWITSEKSRIDSHDLRKKSEAIITGIGTVIADDPKMTVRSKEVKKQPIVCVLDTKLKSKGTEKIYQRGSESFIFT
;
A
#
# COMPACT_ATOMS: atom_id res chain seq x y z
N MET A 1 -15.79 2.44 -23.34
CA MET A 1 -15.99 1.51 -22.18
C MET A 1 -14.67 1.15 -21.50
N GLU A 2 -13.62 0.76 -22.21
CA GLU A 2 -12.34 0.38 -21.58
C GLU A 2 -11.63 1.57 -20.88
N ASP A 3 -11.60 2.73 -21.52
CA ASP A 3 -11.00 3.95 -20.95
C ASP A 3 -11.69 4.39 -19.66
N GLN A 4 -13.00 4.26 -19.60
CA GLN A 4 -13.78 4.59 -18.40
C GLN A 4 -13.52 3.62 -17.24
N ARG A 5 -13.31 2.32 -17.54
CA ARG A 5 -12.89 1.34 -16.52
C ARG A 5 -11.52 1.69 -15.95
N LYS A 6 -10.59 2.13 -16.80
CA LYS A 6 -9.25 2.60 -16.36
C LYS A 6 -9.36 3.85 -15.49
N GLU A 7 -10.28 4.77 -15.81
CA GLU A 7 -10.51 5.97 -15.01
C GLU A 7 -10.98 5.61 -13.59
N PHE A 8 -12.04 4.80 -13.46
CA PHE A 8 -12.55 4.38 -12.15
C PHE A 8 -11.52 3.57 -11.34
N MET A 9 -10.76 2.68 -11.99
CA MET A 9 -9.65 1.97 -11.34
C MET A 9 -8.53 2.93 -10.91
N GLY A 10 -8.25 3.96 -11.69
CA GLY A 10 -7.30 5.02 -11.33
C GLY A 10 -7.73 5.79 -10.08
N ILE A 11 -9.03 6.03 -9.92
CA ILE A 11 -9.59 6.64 -8.70
C ILE A 11 -9.45 5.66 -7.52
N ALA A 12 -9.75 4.38 -7.70
CA ALA A 12 -9.55 3.36 -6.67
C ALA A 12 -8.07 3.29 -6.22
N LEU A 13 -7.11 3.38 -7.16
CA LEU A 13 -5.67 3.43 -6.85
C LEU A 13 -5.28 4.67 -6.03
N LYS A 14 -5.90 5.84 -6.29
CA LYS A 14 -5.66 7.04 -5.47
C LYS A 14 -6.14 6.82 -4.05
N LEU A 15 -7.34 6.27 -3.86
CA LEU A 15 -7.90 5.92 -2.54
C LEU A 15 -7.04 4.89 -1.81
N ALA A 16 -6.50 3.90 -2.53
CA ALA A 16 -5.59 2.91 -1.96
C ALA A 16 -4.35 3.55 -1.32
N LYS A 17 -3.77 4.57 -1.97
CA LYS A 17 -2.60 5.31 -1.46
C LYS A 17 -2.88 6.06 -0.16
N GLU A 18 -4.12 6.48 0.08
CA GLU A 18 -4.54 7.16 1.31
C GLU A 18 -4.55 6.22 2.53
N ALA A 19 -4.65 4.89 2.32
CA ALA A 19 -4.64 3.90 3.38
C ALA A 19 -3.24 3.61 3.96
N LYS A 20 -2.17 4.24 3.45
CA LYS A 20 -0.78 3.90 3.71
C LYS A 20 -0.40 3.87 5.19
N ASP A 21 -0.80 4.87 5.95
CA ASP A 21 -0.35 5.01 7.33
C ASP A 21 -1.29 4.32 8.35
N ILE A 22 -2.36 3.69 7.87
CA ILE A 22 -3.42 3.13 8.71
C ILE A 22 -3.67 1.64 8.50
N SER A 23 -3.47 1.12 7.28
CA SER A 23 -3.88 -0.26 6.94
C SER A 23 -2.91 -1.35 7.42
N PHE A 24 -1.64 -1.02 7.69
CA PHE A 24 -0.62 -2.02 8.04
C PHE A 24 -1.04 -2.89 9.23
N PRO A 25 -0.88 -4.23 9.18
CA PRO A 25 -0.21 -5.06 8.15
C PRO A 25 -1.08 -5.48 6.97
N ASN A 26 -2.32 -4.98 6.84
CA ASN A 26 -3.20 -5.29 5.73
C ASN A 26 -2.76 -4.55 4.46
N PRO A 27 -3.07 -5.07 3.25
CA PRO A 27 -2.78 -4.37 2.00
C PRO A 27 -3.56 -3.06 1.91
N MET A 28 -2.94 -2.07 1.28
CA MET A 28 -3.56 -0.77 0.99
C MET A 28 -4.48 -0.92 -0.22
N VAL A 29 -5.75 -1.23 0.00
CA VAL A 29 -6.74 -1.41 -1.06
C VAL A 29 -7.61 -0.16 -1.19
N GLY A 30 -8.01 0.16 -2.40
CA GLY A 30 -9.01 1.17 -2.70
C GLY A 30 -10.14 0.59 -3.53
N ALA A 31 -11.35 1.09 -3.31
CA ALA A 31 -12.55 0.64 -3.99
C ALA A 31 -13.46 1.82 -4.38
N VAL A 32 -14.11 1.69 -5.52
CA VAL A 32 -15.09 2.65 -6.03
C VAL A 32 -16.34 1.89 -6.49
N LEU A 33 -17.50 2.28 -5.97
CA LEU A 33 -18.79 1.74 -6.37
C LEU A 33 -19.43 2.68 -7.39
N VAL A 34 -19.82 2.13 -8.54
CA VAL A 34 -20.30 2.90 -9.70
C VAL A 34 -21.67 2.40 -10.14
N LYS A 35 -22.62 3.31 -10.38
CA LYS A 35 -23.92 3.06 -10.97
C LYS A 35 -24.18 4.05 -12.09
N ASN A 36 -24.57 3.57 -13.28
CA ASN A 36 -24.86 4.41 -14.45
C ASN A 36 -23.76 5.44 -14.75
N ASN A 37 -22.49 5.02 -14.70
CA ASN A 37 -21.29 5.84 -14.88
C ASN A 37 -21.07 6.93 -13.81
N GLU A 38 -21.84 6.92 -12.73
CA GLU A 38 -21.66 7.82 -11.59
C GLU A 38 -21.07 7.07 -10.40
N ILE A 39 -20.10 7.69 -9.73
CA ILE A 39 -19.54 7.15 -8.49
C ILE A 39 -20.55 7.39 -7.36
N ILE A 40 -21.03 6.31 -6.78
CA ILE A 40 -22.00 6.36 -5.68
C ILE A 40 -21.35 6.13 -4.31
N GLY A 41 -20.16 5.52 -4.28
CA GLY A 41 -19.41 5.28 -3.03
C GLY A 41 -17.92 5.10 -3.27
N LYS A 42 -17.13 5.52 -2.29
CA LYS A 42 -15.64 5.44 -2.28
C LYS A 42 -15.18 4.80 -1.00
N GLY A 43 -14.13 4.01 -1.07
CA GLY A 43 -13.58 3.35 0.11
C GLY A 43 -12.10 3.04 -0.01
N ASN A 44 -11.46 2.92 1.14
CA ASN A 44 -10.12 2.38 1.28
C ASN A 44 -10.03 1.52 2.54
N THR A 45 -8.99 0.67 2.60
CA THR A 45 -8.72 -0.17 3.76
C THR A 45 -8.52 0.70 5.01
N LYS A 46 -9.22 0.38 6.08
CA LYS A 46 -9.08 1.01 7.38
C LYS A 46 -8.07 0.27 8.24
N GLU A 47 -7.92 0.68 9.50
CA GLU A 47 -7.06 0.02 10.48
C GLU A 47 -7.41 -1.48 10.62
N PRO A 48 -6.45 -2.31 11.03
CA PRO A 48 -6.67 -3.74 11.19
C PRO A 48 -7.83 -4.05 12.15
N GLY A 49 -8.77 -4.88 11.69
CA GLY A 49 -10.01 -5.19 12.40
C GLY A 49 -11.21 -4.33 12.03
N ASN A 50 -10.99 -3.27 11.23
CA ASN A 50 -12.04 -2.43 10.66
C ASN A 50 -12.31 -2.79 9.19
N ASN A 51 -13.14 -1.97 8.52
CA ASN A 51 -13.64 -2.23 7.17
C ASN A 51 -12.52 -2.29 6.12
N HIS A 52 -12.60 -3.26 5.24
CA HIS A 52 -11.87 -3.29 3.99
C HIS A 52 -12.43 -2.24 3.02
N ALA A 53 -11.73 -2.01 1.91
CA ALA A 53 -12.06 -0.97 0.94
C ALA A 53 -13.47 -1.15 0.35
N GLU A 54 -13.85 -2.39 0.04
CA GLU A 54 -15.15 -2.74 -0.53
C GLU A 54 -16.28 -2.36 0.41
N ILE A 55 -16.16 -2.75 1.68
CA ILE A 55 -17.16 -2.45 2.71
C ILE A 55 -17.20 -0.95 2.99
N SER A 56 -16.04 -0.29 2.96
CA SER A 56 -15.96 1.16 3.10
C SER A 56 -16.69 1.88 1.96
N ALA A 57 -16.57 1.40 0.71
CA ALA A 57 -17.26 1.96 -0.44
C ALA A 57 -18.79 1.72 -0.39
N ILE A 58 -19.22 0.53 0.03
CA ILE A 58 -20.65 0.21 0.23
C ILE A 58 -21.25 1.11 1.33
N ASN A 59 -20.56 1.26 2.46
CA ASN A 59 -21.01 2.10 3.55
C ASN A 59 -21.01 3.60 3.18
N ASP A 60 -20.09 4.03 2.34
CA ASP A 60 -20.08 5.39 1.81
C ASP A 60 -21.29 5.64 0.92
N ALA A 61 -21.64 4.69 0.02
CA ALA A 61 -22.84 4.76 -0.77
C ALA A 61 -24.12 4.81 0.10
N LYS A 62 -24.17 4.03 1.19
CA LYS A 62 -25.30 4.07 2.13
C LYS A 62 -25.44 5.44 2.82
N ARG A 63 -24.32 6.11 3.13
CA ARG A 63 -24.34 7.48 3.70
C ARG A 63 -24.75 8.52 2.69
N ASN A 64 -24.28 8.40 1.45
CA ASN A 64 -24.59 9.36 0.38
C ASN A 64 -26.05 9.29 -0.07
N PHE A 65 -26.70 8.12 0.06
CA PHE A 65 -28.06 7.87 -0.39
C PHE A 65 -28.92 7.18 0.70
N PRO A 66 -29.13 7.82 1.86
CA PRO A 66 -29.77 7.18 3.02
C PRO A 66 -31.19 6.68 2.74
N SER A 67 -31.94 7.34 1.86
CA SER A 67 -33.32 7.00 1.57
C SER A 67 -33.50 5.89 0.53
N ASN A 68 -32.50 5.62 -0.33
CA ASN A 68 -32.59 4.67 -1.44
C ASN A 68 -31.29 3.93 -1.73
N SER A 69 -30.45 3.75 -0.71
CA SER A 69 -29.12 3.15 -0.85
C SER A 69 -29.15 1.74 -1.44
N GLU A 70 -30.12 0.90 -1.04
CA GLU A 70 -30.26 -0.46 -1.55
C GLU A 70 -30.52 -0.48 -3.06
N GLU A 71 -31.42 0.37 -3.55
CA GLU A 71 -31.72 0.52 -4.98
C GLU A 71 -30.49 1.01 -5.76
N LYS A 72 -29.76 1.99 -5.22
CA LYS A 72 -28.55 2.53 -5.82
C LYS A 72 -27.43 1.50 -5.88
N ILE A 73 -27.22 0.72 -4.82
CA ILE A 73 -26.14 -0.28 -4.75
C ILE A 73 -26.48 -1.51 -5.59
N LYS A 74 -27.72 -1.98 -5.55
CA LYS A 74 -28.17 -3.13 -6.33
C LYS A 74 -27.89 -2.93 -7.82
N GLY A 75 -27.19 -3.90 -8.44
CA GLY A 75 -26.82 -3.88 -9.84
C GLY A 75 -25.74 -2.83 -10.20
N SER A 76 -25.01 -2.28 -9.22
CA SER A 76 -23.83 -1.44 -9.45
C SER A 76 -22.61 -2.26 -9.87
N SER A 77 -21.52 -1.59 -10.25
CA SER A 77 -20.22 -2.17 -10.54
C SER A 77 -19.21 -1.71 -9.49
N LEU A 78 -18.45 -2.65 -8.91
CA LEU A 78 -17.39 -2.37 -7.93
C LEU A 78 -16.03 -2.45 -8.61
N TYR A 79 -15.25 -1.39 -8.53
CA TYR A 79 -13.86 -1.34 -8.93
C TYR A 79 -12.98 -1.45 -7.69
N VAL A 80 -12.08 -2.40 -7.67
CA VAL A 80 -11.21 -2.67 -6.51
C VAL A 80 -9.79 -3.00 -6.95
N THR A 81 -8.80 -2.43 -6.27
CA THR A 81 -7.40 -2.55 -6.68
C THR A 81 -6.77 -3.92 -6.42
N LEU A 82 -7.35 -4.71 -5.52
CA LEU A 82 -6.92 -6.08 -5.19
C LEU A 82 -8.16 -6.98 -5.08
N GLU A 83 -8.01 -8.25 -5.42
CA GLU A 83 -9.07 -9.25 -5.33
C GLU A 83 -9.74 -9.25 -3.94
N PRO A 84 -11.09 -9.18 -3.87
CA PRO A 84 -11.82 -9.23 -2.62
C PRO A 84 -11.58 -10.51 -1.84
N CYS A 85 -11.41 -10.41 -0.52
CA CYS A 85 -11.21 -11.58 0.32
C CYS A 85 -12.44 -12.49 0.33
N SER A 86 -12.17 -13.82 0.27
CA SER A 86 -13.18 -14.89 0.29
C SER A 86 -13.22 -15.65 1.61
N LYS A 87 -12.24 -15.41 2.49
CA LYS A 87 -12.12 -16.09 3.77
C LYS A 87 -12.49 -15.13 4.90
N GLN A 88 -13.24 -15.64 5.87
CA GLN A 88 -13.50 -14.92 7.11
C GLN A 88 -12.18 -14.76 7.88
N GLY A 89 -11.88 -13.53 8.25
CA GLY A 89 -10.73 -13.19 9.08
C GLY A 89 -11.21 -12.53 10.38
N ARG A 90 -10.65 -11.36 10.71
CA ARG A 90 -11.14 -10.51 11.80
C ARG A 90 -12.48 -9.85 11.46
N THR A 91 -12.79 -9.75 10.17
CA THR A 91 -14.06 -9.27 9.61
C THR A 91 -14.64 -10.35 8.69
N PRO A 92 -15.96 -10.33 8.42
CA PRO A 92 -16.56 -11.18 7.40
C PRO A 92 -15.88 -11.01 6.04
N ALA A 93 -16.00 -12.01 5.18
CA ALA A 93 -15.44 -11.96 3.84
C ALA A 93 -16.10 -10.85 3.00
N CYS A 94 -15.29 -10.06 2.27
CA CYS A 94 -15.84 -9.00 1.41
C CYS A 94 -16.75 -9.56 0.31
N THR A 95 -16.46 -10.77 -0.18
CA THR A 95 -17.31 -11.45 -1.17
C THR A 95 -18.74 -11.65 -0.68
N GLU A 96 -18.96 -11.95 0.61
CA GLU A 96 -20.30 -12.12 1.19
C GLU A 96 -21.11 -10.81 1.13
N GLU A 97 -20.51 -9.69 1.52
CA GLU A 97 -21.17 -8.39 1.47
C GLU A 97 -21.42 -7.90 0.03
N ILE A 98 -20.51 -8.22 -0.91
CA ILE A 98 -20.70 -7.94 -2.34
C ILE A 98 -21.91 -8.69 -2.88
N ILE A 99 -22.05 -9.98 -2.57
CA ILE A 99 -23.18 -10.83 -2.96
C ILE A 99 -24.48 -10.33 -2.33
N LYS A 100 -24.49 -10.10 -1.02
CA LYS A 100 -25.65 -9.63 -0.25
C LYS A 100 -26.21 -8.31 -0.77
N ASN A 101 -25.34 -7.40 -1.19
CA ASN A 101 -25.77 -6.12 -1.76
C ASN A 101 -26.12 -6.19 -3.25
N SER A 102 -26.15 -7.40 -3.85
CA SER A 102 -26.54 -7.64 -5.25
C SER A 102 -25.74 -6.77 -6.24
N ILE A 103 -24.43 -6.59 -5.99
CA ILE A 103 -23.52 -5.96 -6.94
C ILE A 103 -23.41 -6.86 -8.17
N LYS A 104 -23.55 -6.30 -9.37
CA LYS A 104 -23.67 -7.12 -10.60
C LYS A 104 -22.30 -7.46 -11.21
N GLU A 105 -21.31 -6.60 -10.99
CA GLU A 105 -20.01 -6.74 -11.63
C GLU A 105 -18.90 -6.27 -10.68
N VAL A 106 -17.78 -7.01 -10.62
CA VAL A 106 -16.59 -6.63 -9.88
C VAL A 106 -15.39 -6.57 -10.83
N ILE A 107 -14.79 -5.38 -10.93
CA ILE A 107 -13.63 -5.09 -11.76
C ILE A 107 -12.42 -4.99 -10.83
N ILE A 108 -11.43 -5.85 -11.07
CA ILE A 108 -10.30 -6.11 -10.19
C ILE A 108 -9.00 -5.68 -10.88
N GLY A 109 -8.13 -4.98 -10.16
CA GLY A 109 -6.79 -4.63 -10.63
C GLY A 109 -5.84 -5.84 -10.59
N SER A 110 -5.44 -6.26 -9.41
CA SER A 110 -4.55 -7.39 -9.15
C SER A 110 -5.26 -8.56 -8.49
N SER A 111 -4.86 -9.79 -8.79
CA SER A 111 -5.29 -10.99 -8.04
C SER A 111 -4.60 -11.06 -6.68
N ASP A 112 -5.24 -11.74 -5.74
CA ASP A 112 -4.65 -12.13 -4.46
C ASP A 112 -4.45 -13.66 -4.44
N PRO A 113 -3.19 -14.14 -4.57
CA PRO A 113 -2.91 -15.59 -4.61
C PRO A 113 -3.29 -16.35 -3.33
N SER A 114 -3.64 -15.65 -2.25
CA SER A 114 -4.09 -16.25 -0.98
C SER A 114 -5.61 -16.40 -0.86
N GLN A 115 -6.36 -15.90 -1.85
CA GLN A 115 -7.82 -15.84 -1.86
C GLN A 115 -8.39 -16.62 -3.05
N ASP A 116 -9.69 -16.89 -2.98
CA ASP A 116 -10.50 -17.46 -4.04
C ASP A 116 -11.70 -16.55 -4.39
N GLY A 117 -11.53 -15.25 -4.21
CA GLY A 117 -12.61 -14.25 -4.34
C GLY A 117 -13.26 -14.25 -5.72
N LEU A 118 -12.44 -14.35 -6.78
CA LEU A 118 -12.93 -14.48 -8.17
C LEU A 118 -13.86 -15.67 -8.33
N LYS A 119 -13.47 -16.83 -7.82
CA LYS A 119 -14.26 -18.07 -7.92
C LYS A 119 -15.56 -17.98 -7.14
N VAL A 120 -15.52 -17.43 -5.92
CA VAL A 120 -16.71 -17.25 -5.07
C VAL A 120 -17.71 -16.32 -5.73
N LEU A 121 -17.24 -15.16 -6.23
CA LEU A 121 -18.11 -14.19 -6.91
C LEU A 121 -18.71 -14.74 -8.21
N SER A 122 -17.92 -15.45 -9.02
CA SER A 122 -18.36 -16.06 -10.26
C SER A 122 -19.42 -17.13 -10.02
N ASN A 123 -19.22 -17.99 -9.00
CA ASN A 123 -20.21 -19.01 -8.60
C ASN A 123 -21.53 -18.40 -8.10
N ALA A 124 -21.50 -17.20 -7.55
CA ALA A 124 -22.68 -16.44 -7.15
C ALA A 124 -23.34 -15.68 -8.31
N GLY A 125 -22.87 -15.86 -9.56
CA GLY A 125 -23.41 -15.21 -10.75
C GLY A 125 -22.97 -13.73 -10.93
N ILE A 126 -21.98 -13.28 -10.17
CA ILE A 126 -21.42 -11.93 -10.31
C ILE A 126 -20.40 -11.94 -11.43
N LYS A 127 -20.54 -11.01 -12.38
CA LYS A 127 -19.56 -10.83 -13.45
C LYS A 127 -18.25 -10.31 -12.89
N THR A 128 -17.14 -10.94 -13.23
CA THR A 128 -15.81 -10.51 -12.79
C THR A 128 -14.92 -10.18 -13.99
N GLN A 129 -14.12 -9.12 -13.86
CA GLN A 129 -13.04 -8.79 -14.78
C GLN A 129 -11.79 -8.47 -13.97
N ILE A 130 -10.67 -9.08 -14.35
CA ILE A 130 -9.37 -8.85 -13.72
C ILE A 130 -8.40 -8.20 -14.69
N GLY A 131 -7.43 -7.45 -14.16
CA GLY A 131 -6.30 -6.91 -14.91
C GLY A 131 -6.47 -5.48 -15.40
N VAL A 132 -7.51 -4.77 -14.95
CA VAL A 132 -7.65 -3.34 -15.29
C VAL A 132 -6.59 -2.53 -14.54
N LEU A 133 -5.71 -1.85 -15.28
CA LEU A 133 -4.49 -1.18 -14.79
C LEU A 133 -3.55 -2.14 -14.02
N LYS A 134 -3.44 -3.38 -14.47
CA LYS A 134 -2.70 -4.45 -13.78
C LYS A 134 -1.29 -4.03 -13.38
N ASP A 135 -0.51 -3.45 -14.28
CA ASP A 135 0.88 -3.06 -13.99
C ASP A 135 0.96 -2.03 -12.86
N GLN A 136 0.00 -1.10 -12.80
CA GLN A 136 -0.07 -0.07 -11.77
C GLN A 136 -0.54 -0.63 -10.43
N THR A 137 -1.51 -1.56 -10.45
CA THR A 137 -2.01 -2.21 -9.23
C THR A 137 -1.01 -3.20 -8.68
N ASP A 138 -0.32 -3.97 -9.51
CA ASP A 138 0.76 -4.88 -9.09
C ASP A 138 1.94 -4.09 -8.50
N ASP A 139 2.35 -2.99 -9.12
CA ASP A 139 3.39 -2.11 -8.55
C ASP A 139 2.97 -1.53 -7.20
N HIS A 140 1.69 -1.17 -7.05
CA HIS A 140 1.14 -0.68 -5.78
C HIS A 140 1.13 -1.78 -4.71
N HIS A 141 0.74 -3.01 -5.06
CA HIS A 141 0.62 -4.14 -4.15
C HIS A 141 1.88 -5.01 -4.04
N LYS A 142 3.00 -4.65 -4.70
CA LYS A 142 4.21 -5.50 -4.80
C LYS A 142 4.78 -5.98 -3.46
N GLY A 143 4.69 -5.17 -2.41
CA GLY A 143 5.11 -5.56 -1.07
C GLY A 143 4.24 -6.69 -0.50
N PHE A 144 2.92 -6.54 -0.63
CA PHE A 144 1.95 -7.55 -0.22
C PHE A 144 2.08 -8.83 -1.06
N LEU A 145 2.10 -8.72 -2.38
CA LEU A 145 2.23 -9.85 -3.30
C LEU A 145 3.54 -10.62 -3.07
N SER A 146 4.67 -9.92 -2.90
CA SER A 146 5.94 -10.57 -2.56
C SER A 146 5.86 -11.39 -1.26
N ARG A 147 5.18 -10.88 -0.24
CA ARG A 147 4.98 -11.60 1.03
C ARG A 147 4.10 -12.84 0.85
N VAL A 148 3.04 -12.74 0.08
CA VAL A 148 2.09 -13.84 -0.14
C VAL A 148 2.70 -14.93 -1.01
N GLU A 149 3.27 -14.56 -2.16
CA GLU A 149 3.81 -15.51 -3.15
C GLU A 149 5.17 -16.06 -2.74
N ARG A 150 6.08 -15.17 -2.30
CA ARG A 150 7.49 -15.51 -2.07
C ARG A 150 7.82 -15.73 -0.60
N LYS A 151 6.89 -15.50 0.33
CA LYS A 151 7.06 -15.58 1.80
C LYS A 151 8.19 -14.70 2.33
N ARG A 152 8.48 -13.61 1.66
CA ARG A 152 9.51 -12.64 2.02
C ARG A 152 9.11 -11.22 1.60
N PRO A 153 9.63 -10.18 2.30
CA PRO A 153 9.33 -8.80 1.95
C PRO A 153 9.86 -8.44 0.55
N TYR A 154 9.26 -7.43 -0.05
CA TYR A 154 9.83 -6.77 -1.22
C TYR A 154 10.98 -5.88 -0.76
N VAL A 155 12.19 -6.19 -1.20
CA VAL A 155 13.40 -5.44 -0.85
C VAL A 155 13.76 -4.48 -1.98
N ARG A 156 14.02 -3.23 -1.64
CA ARG A 156 14.52 -2.19 -2.55
C ARG A 156 15.90 -1.73 -2.07
N CYS A 157 16.90 -1.87 -2.93
CA CYS A 157 18.23 -1.31 -2.69
C CYS A 157 18.26 0.12 -3.24
N LYS A 158 18.67 1.12 -2.40
CA LYS A 158 18.88 2.51 -2.79
C LYS A 158 20.35 2.88 -2.57
N ILE A 159 21.00 3.28 -3.63
CA ILE A 159 22.39 3.73 -3.62
C ILE A 159 22.42 5.18 -4.13
N ALA A 160 23.21 6.04 -3.48
CA ALA A 160 23.55 7.36 -3.99
C ALA A 160 25.02 7.31 -4.45
N CYS A 161 25.24 7.42 -5.74
CA CYS A 161 26.58 7.37 -6.32
C CYS A 161 26.74 8.36 -7.48
N SER A 162 27.97 8.67 -7.81
CA SER A 162 28.36 9.36 -9.04
C SER A 162 28.20 8.45 -10.26
N LEU A 163 28.42 8.96 -11.46
CA LEU A 163 28.29 8.20 -12.71
C LEU A 163 29.28 7.04 -12.81
N ASP A 164 30.46 7.20 -12.23
CA ASP A 164 31.52 6.19 -12.12
C ASP A 164 31.37 5.26 -10.90
N GLY A 165 30.24 5.38 -10.16
CA GLY A 165 29.93 4.50 -9.03
C GLY A 165 30.51 4.93 -7.69
N GLY A 166 31.16 6.08 -7.59
CA GLY A 166 31.71 6.61 -6.35
C GLY A 166 30.62 7.00 -5.36
N VAL A 167 30.73 6.56 -4.09
CA VAL A 167 29.76 6.86 -3.01
C VAL A 167 30.30 7.92 -2.03
N ALA A 168 31.60 8.21 -2.09
CA ALA A 168 32.27 9.25 -1.34
C ALA A 168 33.60 9.62 -2.05
N PHE A 169 34.15 10.78 -1.75
CA PHE A 169 35.54 11.13 -2.12
C PHE A 169 36.57 10.34 -1.29
N LEU A 170 37.82 10.33 -1.71
CA LEU A 170 38.92 9.64 -0.99
C LEU A 170 39.10 10.17 0.44
N ASN A 171 38.76 11.42 0.70
CA ASN A 171 38.79 12.04 2.03
C ASN A 171 37.54 11.69 2.89
N GLY A 172 36.61 10.85 2.37
CA GLY A 172 35.39 10.45 3.06
C GLY A 172 34.20 11.43 2.90
N GLU A 173 34.40 12.57 2.22
CA GLU A 173 33.31 13.52 1.98
C GLU A 173 32.30 12.95 0.97
N SER A 174 31.01 12.99 1.33
CA SER A 174 29.92 12.42 0.51
C SER A 174 28.75 13.38 0.24
N LYS A 175 28.82 14.62 0.71
CA LYS A 175 27.72 15.61 0.59
C LYS A 175 28.12 16.72 -0.38
N TRP A 176 27.39 16.89 -1.52
CA TRP A 176 26.25 16.09 -2.01
C TRP A 176 26.63 15.49 -3.36
N ILE A 177 26.58 14.16 -3.50
CA ILE A 177 26.88 13.47 -4.75
C ILE A 177 25.70 13.57 -5.72
N THR A 178 24.49 13.49 -5.20
CA THR A 178 23.27 13.51 -6.02
C THR A 178 22.52 14.83 -5.91
N SER A 179 21.70 15.13 -6.92
CA SER A 179 20.89 16.35 -6.99
C SER A 179 19.84 16.43 -5.87
N GLU A 180 19.33 17.63 -5.63
CA GLU A 180 18.23 17.82 -4.69
C GLU A 180 16.98 17.01 -5.06
N LYS A 181 16.62 16.96 -6.36
CA LYS A 181 15.52 16.14 -6.87
C LYS A 181 15.69 14.66 -6.52
N SER A 182 16.88 14.10 -6.69
CA SER A 182 17.18 12.71 -6.32
C SER A 182 17.07 12.47 -4.80
N ARG A 183 17.43 13.47 -3.99
CA ARG A 183 17.26 13.37 -2.53
C ARG A 183 15.79 13.42 -2.12
N ILE A 184 14.97 14.23 -2.78
CA ILE A 184 13.51 14.25 -2.58
C ILE A 184 12.92 12.87 -2.91
N ASP A 185 13.26 12.30 -4.07
CA ASP A 185 12.82 10.94 -4.45
C ASP A 185 13.25 9.88 -3.43
N SER A 186 14.46 10.00 -2.86
CA SER A 186 14.90 9.12 -1.77
C SER A 186 14.00 9.20 -0.54
N HIS A 187 13.46 10.36 -0.20
CA HIS A 187 12.50 10.52 0.87
C HIS A 187 11.14 9.91 0.51
N ASP A 188 10.72 9.99 -0.74
CA ASP A 188 9.51 9.32 -1.23
C ASP A 188 9.64 7.80 -1.21
N LEU A 189 10.83 7.25 -1.53
CA LEU A 189 11.11 5.83 -1.36
C LEU A 189 11.02 5.40 0.12
N ARG A 190 11.56 6.19 1.05
CA ARG A 190 11.40 5.94 2.50
C ARG A 190 9.94 6.02 2.92
N LYS A 191 9.20 7.03 2.42
CA LYS A 191 7.77 7.17 2.68
C LYS A 191 6.99 5.94 2.23
N LYS A 192 7.41 5.26 1.18
CA LYS A 192 6.80 4.02 0.65
C LYS A 192 7.30 2.73 1.31
N SER A 193 8.20 2.81 2.29
CA SER A 193 8.78 1.65 2.96
C SER A 193 8.25 1.52 4.39
N GLU A 194 8.03 0.30 4.83
CA GLU A 194 7.63 -0.03 6.21
C GLU A 194 8.86 -0.09 7.12
N ALA A 195 9.99 -0.56 6.58
CA ALA A 195 11.27 -0.61 7.27
C ALA A 195 12.41 -0.09 6.40
N ILE A 196 13.42 0.49 7.04
CA ILE A 196 14.68 0.92 6.43
C ILE A 196 15.80 0.10 7.06
N ILE A 197 16.61 -0.54 6.24
CA ILE A 197 17.78 -1.28 6.71
C ILE A 197 19.05 -0.45 6.38
N THR A 198 19.94 -0.32 7.36
CA THR A 198 21.25 0.34 7.19
C THR A 198 22.34 -0.42 7.93
N GLY A 199 23.59 -0.27 7.50
CA GLY A 199 24.74 -0.81 8.19
C GLY A 199 25.28 0.14 9.26
N ILE A 200 25.94 -0.41 10.28
CA ILE A 200 26.56 0.36 11.35
C ILE A 200 27.62 1.34 10.84
N GLY A 201 28.31 1.03 9.74
CA GLY A 201 29.28 1.95 9.12
C GLY A 201 28.65 3.28 8.74
N THR A 202 27.46 3.27 8.14
CA THR A 202 26.69 4.48 7.81
C THR A 202 26.26 5.25 9.07
N VAL A 203 25.87 4.52 10.13
CA VAL A 203 25.45 5.15 11.39
C VAL A 203 26.61 5.89 12.03
N ILE A 204 27.80 5.28 12.09
CA ILE A 204 29.00 5.88 12.68
C ILE A 204 29.50 7.07 11.84
N ALA A 205 29.51 6.93 10.50
CA ALA A 205 30.05 7.97 9.62
C ALA A 205 29.15 9.20 9.51
N ASP A 206 27.83 9.00 9.41
CA ASP A 206 26.87 10.06 9.04
C ASP A 206 25.97 10.52 10.19
N ASP A 207 25.89 9.75 11.28
CA ASP A 207 24.91 9.94 12.38
C ASP A 207 23.50 10.30 11.85
N PRO A 208 22.92 9.46 10.99
CA PRO A 208 21.72 9.80 10.25
C PRO A 208 20.46 9.60 11.11
N LYS A 209 19.44 10.44 10.89
CA LYS A 209 18.12 10.22 11.51
C LYS A 209 17.30 9.14 10.82
N MET A 210 17.55 8.80 9.57
CA MET A 210 16.77 7.87 8.72
C MET A 210 15.24 8.15 8.72
N THR A 211 14.84 9.39 8.96
CA THR A 211 13.43 9.83 8.97
C THR A 211 12.95 10.22 7.59
N VAL A 212 11.65 10.13 7.37
CA VAL A 212 10.96 10.79 6.25
C VAL A 212 10.70 12.24 6.64
N ARG A 213 11.17 13.18 5.81
CA ARG A 213 11.06 14.63 6.06
C ARG A 213 9.86 15.22 5.30
N SER A 214 8.66 14.72 5.56
CA SER A 214 7.42 15.26 4.99
C SER A 214 6.44 15.55 6.11
N LYS A 215 5.73 16.68 6.02
CA LYS A 215 4.71 17.08 7.01
C LYS A 215 3.51 16.12 7.05
N GLU A 216 3.30 15.33 6.01
CA GLU A 216 2.15 14.43 5.85
C GLU A 216 2.38 13.03 6.44
N VAL A 217 3.56 12.74 6.98
CA VAL A 217 3.88 11.40 7.49
C VAL A 217 3.38 11.24 8.93
N LYS A 218 2.36 10.43 9.10
CA LYS A 218 1.79 10.10 10.42
C LYS A 218 2.64 9.07 11.18
N LYS A 219 3.29 8.15 10.47
CA LYS A 219 4.12 7.10 11.05
C LYS A 219 5.46 7.01 10.32
N GLN A 220 6.56 7.06 11.08
CA GLN A 220 7.91 6.86 10.53
C GLN A 220 8.16 5.36 10.28
N PRO A 221 8.93 4.99 9.23
CA PRO A 221 9.32 3.60 9.02
C PRO A 221 10.16 3.07 10.18
N ILE A 222 10.06 1.79 10.46
CA ILE A 222 10.96 1.07 11.39
C ILE A 222 12.39 1.16 10.84
N VAL A 223 13.38 1.22 11.71
CA VAL A 223 14.79 1.16 11.31
C VAL A 223 15.43 -0.11 11.81
N CYS A 224 16.15 -0.79 10.92
CA CYS A 224 16.94 -1.97 11.21
C CYS A 224 18.42 -1.64 10.96
N VAL A 225 19.25 -1.76 11.99
CA VAL A 225 20.70 -1.53 11.90
C VAL A 225 21.43 -2.87 11.95
N LEU A 226 22.23 -3.16 10.92
CA LEU A 226 23.09 -4.33 10.90
C LEU A 226 24.40 -3.99 11.61
N ASP A 227 24.61 -4.51 12.82
CA ASP A 227 25.73 -4.20 13.71
C ASP A 227 26.27 -5.45 14.41
N THR A 228 26.83 -6.37 13.65
CA THR A 228 27.31 -7.67 14.11
C THR A 228 28.35 -7.63 15.24
N LYS A 229 28.93 -6.48 15.55
CA LYS A 229 29.92 -6.30 16.62
C LYS A 229 29.48 -5.34 17.71
N LEU A 230 28.20 -4.95 17.73
CA LEU A 230 27.62 -3.97 18.68
C LEU A 230 28.51 -2.71 18.85
N LYS A 231 28.85 -2.08 17.75
CA LYS A 231 29.67 -0.84 17.75
C LYS A 231 28.83 0.41 18.06
N SER A 232 27.51 0.31 17.94
CA SER A 232 26.61 1.41 18.29
C SER A 232 26.61 1.67 19.79
N LYS A 233 26.50 2.94 20.15
CA LYS A 233 26.52 3.41 21.56
C LYS A 233 25.11 3.64 22.11
N GLY A 234 24.07 3.59 21.27
CA GLY A 234 22.68 3.92 21.62
C GLY A 234 22.36 5.41 21.71
N THR A 235 23.37 6.26 21.52
CA THR A 235 23.24 7.73 21.56
C THR A 235 23.09 8.36 20.17
N GLU A 236 23.24 7.57 19.11
CA GLU A 236 23.13 8.01 17.73
C GLU A 236 21.70 8.47 17.40
N LYS A 237 21.59 9.48 16.54
CA LYS A 237 20.30 10.10 16.18
C LYS A 237 19.26 9.12 15.63
N ILE A 238 19.73 8.02 15.05
CA ILE A 238 18.88 6.96 14.51
C ILE A 238 18.02 6.27 15.59
N TYR A 239 18.50 6.21 16.83
CA TYR A 239 17.78 5.62 17.97
C TYR A 239 16.91 6.63 18.73
N GLN A 240 17.11 7.93 18.50
CA GLN A 240 16.41 9.01 19.20
C GLN A 240 15.24 9.61 18.41
N ARG A 241 14.73 8.90 17.43
CA ARG A 241 13.77 9.43 16.42
C ARG A 241 12.29 9.27 16.79
N GLY A 242 11.96 8.71 17.94
CA GLY A 242 10.58 8.51 18.39
C GLY A 242 9.81 7.40 17.65
N SER A 243 10.53 6.49 16.94
CA SER A 243 9.96 5.29 16.31
C SER A 243 10.85 4.08 16.57
N GLU A 244 10.28 2.88 16.38
CA GLU A 244 10.99 1.62 16.66
C GLU A 244 12.29 1.50 15.85
N SER A 245 13.32 1.00 16.52
CA SER A 245 14.63 0.68 15.95
C SER A 245 15.07 -0.69 16.45
N PHE A 246 15.60 -1.51 15.55
CA PHE A 246 16.12 -2.85 15.85
C PHE A 246 17.59 -2.92 15.47
N ILE A 247 18.39 -3.53 16.33
CA ILE A 247 19.81 -3.84 16.07
C ILE A 247 19.92 -5.33 15.84
N PHE A 248 20.53 -5.70 14.73
CA PHE A 248 20.84 -7.09 14.38
C PHE A 248 22.33 -7.33 14.54
N THR A 249 22.69 -8.26 15.40
CA THR A 249 24.07 -8.64 15.74
C THR A 249 24.42 -10.00 15.15
#